data_1d834aab001454983837198e169bf65d
#
_entry.id   1d834aab001454983837198e169bf65d
#
_cell.length_a   1.000
_cell.length_b   1.000
_cell.length_c   1.000
_cell.angle_alpha   90.00
_cell.angle_beta   90.00
_cell.angle_gamma   90.00
#
_symmetry.space_group_name_H-M   'P 1'
#
loop_
_entity.id
_entity.type
_entity.pdbx_description
1 polymer ?
#
loop_
_entity_poly.entity_id
_entity_poly.type
_entity_poly.pdbx_seq_one_letter_code
_entity_poly.pdbx_strand_id
1 'polypeptide(L)'
;MNRNSLLWLGAATLLATTGYAAAQTGAAAIGVTASVIKDVRLSNARSPKARPVVLRQRIALADLIQTGQGSQLQVLLLDRSSFSIGANATLRIDRFVYDPARGRNSGASVTRGAFRFMSGQANRANNTAISSPVATIGIRGTVLEGAVGEGAAKIAQGEVREVRQANADKRTATLVVLRGPGQRTEAGTDVGAASVTSGGVTVELTEPMMAAFVPREGAAPIGPFRISAAGLVLLEDQIFPVRVSGGGLLGGLLKALPAVLPGFGGSGNGKPQVFVPPVPVGRPSGAPGQF
;
A
#
# COMPACT_ATOMS: atom_id res chain seq x y z
N MET A 1 85.81 -37.51 6.32
CA MET A 1 85.56 -36.07 6.00
C MET A 1 84.63 -36.01 4.81
N ASN A 2 83.32 -35.85 5.04
CA ASN A 2 82.40 -35.42 3.99
C ASN A 2 81.15 -34.83 4.66
N ARG A 3 80.90 -33.57 4.40
CA ARG A 3 79.81 -32.75 4.94
C ARG A 3 78.71 -32.78 3.86
N ASN A 4 77.59 -33.42 4.11
CA ASN A 4 76.41 -33.27 3.31
C ASN A 4 75.40 -32.38 4.01
N SER A 5 75.24 -31.21 3.45
CA SER A 5 74.19 -30.23 3.84
C SER A 5 72.86 -30.62 3.16
N LEU A 6 71.85 -31.03 3.93
CA LEU A 6 70.51 -31.20 3.43
C LEU A 6 69.76 -29.86 3.55
N LEU A 7 69.43 -29.29 2.40
CA LEU A 7 68.51 -28.15 2.28
C LEU A 7 67.06 -28.66 2.35
N TRP A 8 66.33 -28.27 3.36
CA TRP A 8 64.86 -28.45 3.43
C TRP A 8 64.19 -27.25 2.76
N LEU A 9 63.55 -27.51 1.58
CA LEU A 9 62.58 -26.57 0.99
C LEU A 9 61.23 -26.79 1.66
N GLY A 10 60.84 -25.81 2.51
CA GLY A 10 59.49 -25.72 3.05
C GLY A 10 58.52 -25.16 2.00
N ALA A 11 57.63 -25.99 1.47
CA ALA A 11 56.53 -25.53 0.64
C ALA A 11 55.38 -24.97 1.54
N ALA A 12 55.24 -23.66 1.59
CA ALA A 12 54.12 -23.00 2.25
C ALA A 12 52.88 -23.10 1.34
N THR A 13 51.96 -23.97 1.65
CA THR A 13 50.64 -24.07 0.99
C THR A 13 49.75 -22.96 1.52
N LEU A 14 49.51 -21.91 0.72
CA LEU A 14 48.52 -20.90 0.98
C LEU A 14 47.13 -21.47 0.74
N LEU A 15 46.39 -21.81 1.79
CA LEU A 15 44.94 -22.13 1.71
C LEU A 15 44.16 -20.81 1.55
N ALA A 16 43.81 -20.50 0.29
CA ALA A 16 42.88 -19.43 0.00
C ALA A 16 41.45 -19.87 0.41
N THR A 17 41.01 -19.45 1.58
CA THR A 17 39.60 -19.58 1.98
C THR A 17 38.77 -18.58 1.18
N THR A 18 38.18 -19.04 0.08
CA THR A 18 37.13 -18.30 -0.61
C THR A 18 35.90 -18.28 0.29
N GLY A 19 35.78 -17.20 1.08
CA GLY A 19 34.56 -16.90 1.81
C GLY A 19 33.44 -16.66 0.82
N TYR A 20 32.56 -17.65 0.66
CA TYR A 20 31.27 -17.44 0.01
C TYR A 20 30.50 -16.44 0.86
N ALA A 21 30.45 -15.18 0.42
CA ALA A 21 29.49 -14.21 0.92
C ALA A 21 28.11 -14.77 0.56
N ALA A 22 27.45 -15.41 1.52
CA ALA A 22 26.03 -15.77 1.39
C ALA A 22 25.28 -14.46 1.16
N ALA A 23 24.91 -14.21 -0.10
CA ALA A 23 24.00 -13.12 -0.42
C ALA A 23 22.74 -13.39 0.40
N GLN A 24 22.52 -12.58 1.43
CA GLN A 24 21.28 -12.59 2.17
C GLN A 24 20.20 -12.21 1.18
N THR A 25 19.49 -13.20 0.66
CA THR A 25 18.26 -13.01 -0.11
C THR A 25 17.21 -12.46 0.84
N GLY A 26 17.30 -11.16 1.12
CA GLY A 26 16.25 -10.41 1.78
C GLY A 26 14.98 -10.58 0.97
N ALA A 27 13.82 -10.78 1.62
CA ALA A 27 12.54 -10.82 0.93
C ALA A 27 12.44 -9.61 -0.02
N ALA A 28 12.01 -9.84 -1.26
CA ALA A 28 11.90 -8.78 -2.26
C ALA A 28 11.02 -7.66 -1.71
N ALA A 29 11.50 -6.42 -1.81
CA ALA A 29 10.72 -5.26 -1.41
C ALA A 29 9.55 -5.08 -2.39
N ILE A 30 8.36 -4.89 -1.86
CA ILE A 30 7.14 -4.64 -2.63
C ILE A 30 6.73 -3.17 -2.60
N GLY A 31 7.37 -2.36 -1.77
CA GLY A 31 7.09 -0.94 -1.62
C GLY A 31 8.01 -0.28 -0.62
N VAL A 32 7.70 0.98 -0.33
CA VAL A 32 8.41 1.83 0.63
C VAL A 32 7.44 2.65 1.48
N THR A 33 7.85 3.00 2.68
CA THR A 33 7.12 3.95 3.52
C THR A 33 7.29 5.36 2.99
N ALA A 34 6.19 6.02 2.65
CA ALA A 34 6.15 7.38 2.09
C ALA A 34 5.87 8.47 3.14
N SER A 35 5.23 8.10 4.25
CA SER A 35 4.99 8.97 5.42
C SER A 35 4.87 8.10 6.66
N VAL A 36 5.45 8.55 7.76
CA VAL A 36 5.38 7.88 9.07
C VAL A 36 5.10 8.95 10.13
N ILE A 37 4.01 8.80 10.86
CA ILE A 37 3.61 9.74 11.92
C ILE A 37 3.43 8.97 13.22
N LYS A 38 4.14 9.39 14.27
CA LYS A 38 4.16 8.81 15.61
C LYS A 38 4.59 7.32 15.64
N ASP A 39 3.91 6.49 16.44
CA ASP A 39 4.30 5.10 16.70
C ASP A 39 3.75 4.16 15.63
N VAL A 40 4.62 3.75 14.74
CA VAL A 40 4.36 2.75 13.72
C VAL A 40 5.38 1.64 13.86
N ARG A 41 4.92 0.41 13.91
CA ARG A 41 5.76 -0.77 14.12
C ARG A 41 5.58 -1.78 13.00
N LEU A 42 6.64 -2.51 12.72
CA LEU A 42 6.68 -3.56 11.71
C LEU A 42 7.32 -4.81 12.30
N SER A 43 6.72 -5.96 12.02
CA SER A 43 7.26 -7.28 12.31
C SER A 43 6.98 -8.23 11.15
N ASN A 44 7.69 -9.36 11.11
CA ASN A 44 7.45 -10.44 10.15
C ASN A 44 7.93 -11.77 10.71
N ALA A 45 7.74 -12.88 9.98
CA ALA A 45 8.13 -14.21 10.44
C ALA A 45 9.63 -14.34 10.73
N ARG A 46 10.50 -13.57 10.02
CA ARG A 46 11.96 -13.58 10.25
C ARG A 46 12.38 -12.70 11.40
N SER A 47 11.61 -11.65 11.72
CA SER A 47 11.82 -10.73 12.83
C SER A 47 10.49 -10.52 13.57
N PRO A 48 10.12 -11.46 14.47
CA PRO A 48 8.83 -11.41 15.18
C PRO A 48 8.74 -10.24 16.15
N LYS A 49 9.88 -9.75 16.66
CA LYS A 49 9.92 -8.57 17.53
C LYS A 49 9.57 -7.33 16.71
N ALA A 50 8.48 -6.67 17.08
CA ALA A 50 8.06 -5.44 16.45
C ALA A 50 9.12 -4.34 16.60
N ARG A 51 9.49 -3.70 15.52
CA ARG A 51 10.50 -2.62 15.44
C ARG A 51 9.85 -1.34 14.91
N PRO A 52 10.34 -0.16 15.33
CA PRO A 52 9.86 1.12 14.78
C PRO A 52 10.07 1.19 13.27
N VAL A 53 9.12 1.81 12.60
CA VAL A 53 9.18 2.08 11.16
C VAL A 53 9.75 3.47 10.93
N VAL A 54 10.61 3.61 9.93
CA VAL A 54 11.18 4.90 9.51
C VAL A 54 10.76 5.26 8.08
N LEU A 55 10.89 6.53 7.74
CA LEU A 55 10.61 7.02 6.39
C LEU A 55 11.54 6.34 5.37
N ARG A 56 11.02 6.04 4.17
CA ARG A 56 11.71 5.35 3.07
C ARG A 56 12.17 3.93 3.40
N GLN A 57 11.65 3.35 4.47
CA GLN A 57 11.92 1.95 4.79
C GLN A 57 11.27 1.04 3.74
N ARG A 58 12.00 0.02 3.30
CA ARG A 58 11.46 -1.03 2.42
C ARG A 58 10.44 -1.86 3.17
N ILE A 59 9.33 -2.14 2.51
CA ILE A 59 8.28 -3.06 2.95
C ILE A 59 8.37 -4.31 2.11
N ALA A 60 8.38 -5.45 2.78
CA ALA A 60 8.39 -6.77 2.15
C ALA A 60 7.02 -7.43 2.19
N LEU A 61 6.83 -8.47 1.38
CA LEU A 61 5.64 -9.31 1.45
C LEU A 61 5.51 -9.96 2.84
N ALA A 62 4.29 -10.04 3.34
CA ALA A 62 3.93 -10.58 4.65
C ALA A 62 4.44 -9.76 5.87
N ASP A 63 4.98 -8.56 5.65
CA ASP A 63 5.24 -7.65 6.77
C ASP A 63 3.93 -7.27 7.47
N LEU A 64 3.90 -7.43 8.79
CA LEU A 64 2.80 -7.00 9.66
C LEU A 64 3.05 -5.58 10.13
N ILE A 65 2.19 -4.68 9.74
CA ILE A 65 2.23 -3.26 10.09
C ILE A 65 1.23 -3.01 11.20
N GLN A 66 1.66 -2.32 12.26
CA GLN A 66 0.83 -1.92 13.38
C GLN A 66 1.04 -0.42 13.66
N THR A 67 -0.06 0.31 13.79
CA THR A 67 -0.05 1.72 14.16
C THR A 67 -0.62 1.93 15.55
N GLY A 68 -0.03 2.83 16.31
CA GLY A 68 -0.51 3.22 17.64
C GLY A 68 -1.58 4.31 17.60
N GLN A 69 -1.94 4.82 18.77
CA GLN A 69 -2.92 5.90 18.91
C GLN A 69 -2.45 7.18 18.21
N GLY A 70 -3.31 7.78 17.41
CA GLY A 70 -3.02 9.01 16.66
C GLY A 70 -1.84 8.87 15.69
N SER A 71 -1.50 7.64 15.30
CA SER A 71 -0.42 7.35 14.36
C SER A 71 -0.97 7.16 12.95
N GLN A 72 -0.10 7.36 11.97
CA GLN A 72 -0.44 7.18 10.56
C GLN A 72 0.77 6.67 9.79
N LEU A 73 0.53 5.79 8.84
CA LEU A 73 1.53 5.32 7.89
C LEU A 73 0.99 5.45 6.46
N GLN A 74 1.83 5.89 5.55
CA GLN A 74 1.59 5.75 4.12
C GLN A 74 2.65 4.83 3.51
N VAL A 75 2.19 3.83 2.76
CA VAL A 75 3.02 2.90 1.98
C VAL A 75 2.76 3.13 0.51
N LEU A 76 3.82 3.31 -0.26
CA LEU A 76 3.79 3.36 -1.72
C LEU A 76 4.32 2.03 -2.26
N LEU A 77 3.52 1.32 -3.05
CA LEU A 77 3.89 0.05 -3.66
C LEU A 77 4.56 0.26 -5.03
N LEU A 78 5.23 -0.78 -5.53
CA LEU A 78 5.97 -0.73 -6.79
C LEU A 78 5.07 -0.50 -8.01
N ASP A 79 3.79 -0.88 -7.94
CA ASP A 79 2.77 -0.63 -8.97
C ASP A 79 2.14 0.77 -8.87
N ARG A 80 2.72 1.65 -8.02
CA ARG A 80 2.22 2.99 -7.70
C ARG A 80 0.88 3.01 -6.95
N SER A 81 0.34 1.87 -6.55
CA SER A 81 -0.76 1.85 -5.58
C SER A 81 -0.27 2.29 -4.21
N SER A 82 -1.17 2.77 -3.38
CA SER A 82 -0.80 3.20 -2.04
C SER A 82 -1.83 2.79 -1.00
N PHE A 83 -1.32 2.50 0.21
CA PHE A 83 -2.11 2.37 1.42
C PHE A 83 -1.83 3.55 2.34
N SER A 84 -2.90 4.22 2.81
CA SER A 84 -2.84 5.05 4.01
C SER A 84 -3.49 4.28 5.14
N ILE A 85 -2.77 4.11 6.23
CA ILE A 85 -3.14 3.29 7.38
C ILE A 85 -3.27 4.23 8.56
N GLY A 86 -4.45 4.30 9.14
CA GLY A 86 -4.80 5.22 10.22
C GLY A 86 -4.37 4.74 11.60
N ALA A 87 -4.92 5.35 12.64
CA ALA A 87 -4.59 5.02 14.02
C ALA A 87 -5.12 3.64 14.46
N ASN A 88 -4.40 3.01 15.39
CA ASN A 88 -4.76 1.73 16.00
C ASN A 88 -5.07 0.62 14.98
N ALA A 89 -4.42 0.64 13.84
CA ALA A 89 -4.66 -0.27 12.75
C ALA A 89 -3.63 -1.42 12.72
N THR A 90 -4.06 -2.53 12.13
CA THR A 90 -3.21 -3.69 11.85
C THR A 90 -3.47 -4.14 10.43
N LEU A 91 -2.42 -4.10 9.60
CA LEU A 91 -2.46 -4.43 8.18
C LEU A 91 -1.28 -5.32 7.79
N ARG A 92 -1.52 -6.27 6.88
CA ARG A 92 -0.49 -7.09 6.25
C ARG A 92 -0.75 -7.15 4.75
N ILE A 93 0.30 -7.04 3.95
CA ILE A 93 0.23 -7.24 2.50
C ILE A 93 0.59 -8.70 2.24
N ASP A 94 -0.43 -9.49 1.90
CA ASP A 94 -0.29 -10.96 1.81
C ASP A 94 0.12 -11.44 0.43
N ARG A 95 -0.18 -10.66 -0.60
CA ARG A 95 0.11 -10.99 -1.99
C ARG A 95 0.45 -9.72 -2.77
N PHE A 96 1.53 -9.80 -3.54
CA PHE A 96 1.89 -8.72 -4.45
C PHE A 96 2.66 -9.31 -5.63
N VAL A 97 1.99 -9.39 -6.77
CA VAL A 97 2.57 -9.76 -8.06
C VAL A 97 2.30 -8.61 -9.00
N TYR A 98 3.35 -8.01 -9.51
CA TYR A 98 3.26 -6.88 -10.44
C TYR A 98 4.13 -7.13 -11.65
N ASP A 99 3.52 -7.11 -12.82
CA ASP A 99 4.16 -7.17 -14.13
C ASP A 99 3.64 -5.99 -14.96
N PRO A 100 4.52 -5.06 -15.35
CA PRO A 100 4.10 -3.88 -16.13
C PRO A 100 3.38 -4.23 -17.45
N ALA A 101 3.66 -5.41 -18.02
CA ALA A 101 3.04 -5.87 -19.28
C ALA A 101 1.74 -6.64 -19.07
N ARG A 102 1.60 -7.35 -17.96
CA ARG A 102 0.48 -8.29 -17.69
C ARG A 102 -0.53 -7.78 -16.68
N GLY A 103 -0.14 -6.79 -15.84
CA GLY A 103 -0.99 -6.26 -14.79
C GLY A 103 -0.54 -6.66 -13.39
N ARG A 104 -1.46 -6.58 -12.44
CA ARG A 104 -1.15 -6.90 -11.04
C ARG A 104 -2.16 -7.86 -10.42
N ASN A 105 -1.68 -8.60 -9.43
CA ASN A 105 -2.48 -9.36 -8.50
C ASN A 105 -1.98 -9.05 -7.10
N SER A 106 -2.75 -8.29 -6.32
CA SER A 106 -2.37 -7.86 -4.98
C SER A 106 -3.45 -8.21 -3.96
N GLY A 107 -3.03 -8.44 -2.73
CA GLY A 107 -3.92 -8.73 -1.62
C GLY A 107 -3.35 -8.22 -0.32
N ALA A 108 -4.22 -7.74 0.55
CA ALA A 108 -3.89 -7.28 1.89
C ALA A 108 -4.95 -7.76 2.88
N SER A 109 -4.55 -7.96 4.13
CA SER A 109 -5.44 -8.24 5.26
C SER A 109 -5.43 -7.05 6.20
N VAL A 110 -6.60 -6.52 6.51
CA VAL A 110 -6.79 -5.50 7.55
C VAL A 110 -7.62 -6.12 8.67
N THR A 111 -6.99 -6.34 9.81
CA THR A 111 -7.68 -6.98 10.94
C THR A 111 -8.30 -5.98 11.91
N ARG A 112 -7.85 -4.73 11.88
CA ARG A 112 -8.36 -3.63 12.72
C ARG A 112 -7.96 -2.28 12.18
N GLY A 113 -8.75 -1.24 12.49
CA GLY A 113 -8.46 0.17 12.22
C GLY A 113 -8.94 0.62 10.85
N ALA A 114 -8.67 1.87 10.51
CA ALA A 114 -9.12 2.48 9.27
C ALA A 114 -7.98 2.57 8.24
N PHE A 115 -8.35 2.48 6.98
CA PHE A 115 -7.41 2.50 5.87
C PHE A 115 -8.01 3.19 4.64
N ARG A 116 -7.12 3.69 3.78
CA ARG A 116 -7.44 4.08 2.40
C ARG A 116 -6.50 3.33 1.47
N PHE A 117 -7.07 2.70 0.48
CA PHE A 117 -6.35 2.12 -0.65
C PHE A 117 -6.60 2.98 -1.88
N MET A 118 -5.53 3.30 -2.60
CA MET A 118 -5.60 4.00 -3.87
C MET A 118 -4.93 3.11 -4.92
N SER A 119 -5.67 2.74 -5.95
CA SER A 119 -5.16 1.98 -7.07
C SER A 119 -4.05 2.74 -7.79
N GLY A 120 -2.97 2.06 -8.11
CA GLY A 120 -1.92 2.57 -8.99
C GLY A 120 -2.34 2.52 -10.45
N GLN A 121 -1.35 2.54 -11.34
CA GLN A 121 -1.55 2.49 -12.79
C GLN A 121 -2.46 1.34 -13.22
N ALA A 122 -3.48 1.67 -14.01
CA ALA A 122 -4.43 0.71 -14.57
C ALA A 122 -3.83 0.07 -15.84
N ASN A 123 -3.08 -1.02 -15.69
CA ASN A 123 -2.72 -1.87 -16.81
C ASN A 123 -3.61 -3.13 -16.80
N ARG A 124 -4.29 -3.36 -17.87
CA ARG A 124 -5.12 -4.50 -18.35
C ARG A 124 -5.80 -5.46 -17.35
N ALA A 125 -5.11 -6.03 -16.38
CA ALA A 125 -5.72 -6.95 -15.42
C ALA A 125 -5.33 -6.53 -14.00
N ASN A 126 -6.18 -5.74 -13.34
CA ASN A 126 -5.97 -5.30 -11.97
C ASN A 126 -6.89 -6.08 -11.03
N ASN A 127 -6.35 -7.10 -10.40
CA ASN A 127 -7.04 -7.87 -9.39
C ASN A 127 -6.46 -7.50 -8.01
N THR A 128 -7.17 -6.67 -7.27
CA THR A 128 -6.81 -6.31 -5.91
C THR A 128 -7.90 -6.76 -4.97
N ALA A 129 -7.53 -7.48 -3.92
CA ALA A 129 -8.45 -7.89 -2.86
C ALA A 129 -7.94 -7.43 -1.50
N ILE A 130 -8.84 -6.87 -0.68
CA ILE A 130 -8.57 -6.60 0.74
C ILE A 130 -9.49 -7.50 1.55
N SER A 131 -8.90 -8.25 2.48
CA SER A 131 -9.63 -9.09 3.41
C SER A 131 -9.74 -8.41 4.76
N SER A 132 -10.90 -8.47 5.37
CA SER A 132 -11.14 -8.19 6.78
C SER A 132 -11.54 -9.48 7.50
N PRO A 133 -11.70 -9.49 8.83
CA PRO A 133 -12.16 -10.69 9.55
C PRO A 133 -13.52 -11.23 9.07
N VAL A 134 -14.35 -10.37 8.50
CA VAL A 134 -15.74 -10.71 8.13
C VAL A 134 -16.08 -10.53 6.66
N ALA A 135 -15.18 -9.93 5.87
CA ALA A 135 -15.47 -9.64 4.47
C ALA A 135 -14.25 -9.78 3.57
N THR A 136 -14.51 -10.10 2.30
CA THR A 136 -13.55 -9.96 1.20
C THR A 136 -14.00 -8.83 0.30
N ILE A 137 -13.09 -7.90 0.02
CA ILE A 137 -13.35 -6.68 -0.75
C ILE A 137 -12.54 -6.75 -2.04
N GLY A 138 -13.20 -6.93 -3.17
CA GLY A 138 -12.60 -6.83 -4.51
C GLY A 138 -12.55 -5.38 -4.97
N ILE A 139 -11.46 -4.96 -5.63
CA ILE A 139 -11.24 -3.56 -6.03
C ILE A 139 -10.81 -3.51 -7.49
N ARG A 140 -11.49 -2.66 -8.26
CA ARG A 140 -11.20 -2.39 -9.67
C ARG A 140 -11.01 -0.90 -9.89
N GLY A 141 -9.74 -0.48 -9.96
CA GLY A 141 -9.35 0.84 -10.47
C GLY A 141 -9.94 2.06 -9.75
N THR A 142 -9.88 2.11 -8.40
CA THR A 142 -10.54 3.17 -7.64
C THR A 142 -9.78 3.58 -6.37
N VAL A 143 -10.29 4.58 -5.69
CA VAL A 143 -9.97 4.89 -4.28
C VAL A 143 -11.03 4.29 -3.39
N LEU A 144 -10.61 3.47 -2.44
CA LEU A 144 -11.47 2.81 -1.48
C LEU A 144 -11.01 3.17 -0.06
N GLU A 145 -11.97 3.46 0.80
CA GLU A 145 -11.75 3.63 2.22
C GLU A 145 -12.50 2.56 3.00
N GLY A 146 -11.97 2.22 4.16
CA GLY A 146 -12.62 1.26 5.03
C GLY A 146 -12.20 1.41 6.48
N ALA A 147 -13.03 0.86 7.35
CA ALA A 147 -12.75 0.69 8.77
C ALA A 147 -13.12 -0.71 9.22
N VAL A 148 -12.34 -1.27 10.14
CA VAL A 148 -12.53 -2.58 10.72
C VAL A 148 -12.55 -2.47 12.24
N GLY A 149 -13.54 -3.10 12.86
CA GLY A 149 -13.71 -3.16 14.31
C GLY A 149 -14.51 -1.98 14.87
N GLU A 150 -14.07 -1.44 16.00
CA GLU A 150 -14.80 -0.40 16.75
C GLU A 150 -15.07 0.85 15.93
N GLY A 151 -14.12 1.25 15.06
CA GLY A 151 -14.28 2.40 14.17
C GLY A 151 -15.44 2.23 13.21
N ALA A 152 -15.56 1.06 12.58
CA ALA A 152 -16.67 0.73 11.68
C ALA A 152 -18.02 0.72 12.43
N ALA A 153 -18.06 0.08 13.60
CA ALA A 153 -19.26 0.01 14.42
C ALA A 153 -19.72 1.40 14.90
N LYS A 154 -18.79 2.30 15.22
CA LYS A 154 -19.09 3.68 15.62
C LYS A 154 -19.70 4.48 14.45
N ILE A 155 -19.13 4.37 13.26
CA ILE A 155 -19.68 5.04 12.07
C ILE A 155 -21.09 4.51 11.76
N ALA A 156 -21.29 3.20 11.83
CA ALA A 156 -22.58 2.55 11.56
C ALA A 156 -23.75 3.11 12.40
N GLN A 157 -23.49 3.61 13.61
CA GLN A 157 -24.52 4.21 14.49
C GLN A 157 -25.12 5.48 13.91
N GLY A 158 -24.43 6.18 13.02
CA GLY A 158 -24.90 7.42 12.38
C GLY A 158 -25.50 7.21 10.99
N GLU A 159 -25.53 5.98 10.48
CA GLU A 159 -25.93 5.68 9.11
C GLU A 159 -27.43 5.33 8.97
N VAL A 160 -27.82 4.84 7.83
CA VAL A 160 -29.20 4.41 7.52
C VAL A 160 -29.71 3.39 8.56
N ARG A 161 -31.02 3.29 8.69
CA ARG A 161 -31.68 2.51 9.76
C ARG A 161 -31.20 1.06 9.82
N GLU A 162 -31.08 0.42 8.67
CA GLU A 162 -30.68 -0.99 8.54
C GLU A 162 -29.27 -1.23 9.07
N VAL A 163 -28.36 -0.30 8.81
CA VAL A 163 -26.97 -0.32 9.30
C VAL A 163 -26.93 -0.03 10.80
N ARG A 164 -27.66 1.00 11.24
CA ARG A 164 -27.69 1.43 12.65
C ARG A 164 -28.28 0.35 13.58
N GLN A 165 -29.27 -0.40 13.12
CA GLN A 165 -29.94 -1.45 13.88
C GLN A 165 -29.22 -2.80 13.80
N ALA A 166 -28.19 -2.93 12.95
CA ALA A 166 -27.45 -4.17 12.82
C ALA A 166 -26.68 -4.48 14.12
N ASN A 167 -26.74 -5.74 14.54
CA ASN A 167 -25.94 -6.23 15.68
C ASN A 167 -24.48 -6.36 15.26
N ALA A 168 -23.72 -5.27 15.44
CA ALA A 168 -22.32 -5.17 15.02
C ALA A 168 -21.37 -5.69 16.10
N ASP A 169 -20.48 -6.61 15.71
CA ASP A 169 -19.33 -6.98 16.55
C ASP A 169 -18.27 -5.86 16.47
N LYS A 170 -18.03 -5.19 17.59
CA LYS A 170 -17.06 -4.08 17.69
C LYS A 170 -15.61 -4.48 17.38
N ARG A 171 -15.28 -5.78 17.32
CA ARG A 171 -13.94 -6.25 16.98
C ARG A 171 -13.76 -6.52 15.50
N THR A 172 -14.82 -6.90 14.80
CA THR A 172 -14.72 -7.44 13.44
C THR A 172 -15.59 -6.72 12.41
N ALA A 173 -16.61 -5.96 12.84
CA ALA A 173 -17.46 -5.20 11.92
C ALA A 173 -16.63 -4.44 10.88
N THR A 174 -17.08 -4.43 9.65
CA THR A 174 -16.33 -3.83 8.52
C THR A 174 -17.23 -2.88 7.75
N LEU A 175 -16.76 -1.66 7.58
CA LEU A 175 -17.37 -0.64 6.70
C LEU A 175 -16.42 -0.40 5.52
N VAL A 176 -17.00 -0.30 4.33
CA VAL A 176 -16.27 -0.02 3.08
C VAL A 176 -16.98 1.09 2.33
N VAL A 177 -16.24 2.04 1.80
CA VAL A 177 -16.76 3.20 1.05
C VAL A 177 -15.98 3.34 -0.26
N LEU A 178 -16.68 3.36 -1.38
CA LEU A 178 -16.12 3.70 -2.70
C LEU A 178 -16.01 5.23 -2.80
N ARG A 179 -14.78 5.73 -2.97
CA ARG A 179 -14.54 7.19 -3.08
C ARG A 179 -14.53 7.69 -4.53
N GLY A 180 -14.41 6.78 -5.47
CA GLY A 180 -14.29 7.12 -6.90
C GLY A 180 -12.85 7.34 -7.35
N PRO A 181 -12.65 7.87 -8.57
CA PRO A 181 -11.34 8.10 -9.12
C PRO A 181 -10.63 9.17 -8.29
N GLY A 182 -9.41 8.88 -7.84
CA GLY A 182 -8.52 9.91 -7.28
C GLY A 182 -7.91 10.73 -8.41
N GLN A 183 -7.56 11.99 -8.15
CA GLN A 183 -6.89 12.87 -9.13
C GLN A 183 -5.56 12.32 -9.68
N ARG A 184 -5.04 11.25 -9.10
CA ARG A 184 -3.78 10.58 -9.46
C ARG A 184 -3.94 9.11 -9.77
N THR A 185 -5.17 8.58 -9.80
CA THR A 185 -5.41 7.23 -10.28
C THR A 185 -5.46 7.29 -11.80
N GLU A 186 -4.70 6.45 -12.48
CA GLU A 186 -4.75 6.35 -13.94
C GLU A 186 -6.04 5.65 -14.44
N ALA A 187 -7.03 5.50 -13.55
CA ALA A 187 -8.37 5.02 -13.91
C ALA A 187 -9.14 5.99 -14.82
N GLY A 188 -8.52 7.10 -15.22
CA GLY A 188 -9.16 8.10 -16.06
C GLY A 188 -10.33 8.76 -15.34
N THR A 189 -11.45 8.96 -16.06
CA THR A 189 -12.70 9.48 -15.52
C THR A 189 -13.56 8.39 -14.89
N ASP A 190 -13.16 7.13 -14.98
CA ASP A 190 -13.95 6.00 -14.49
C ASP A 190 -13.93 5.95 -12.96
N VAL A 191 -15.12 5.84 -12.39
CA VAL A 191 -15.30 5.73 -10.92
C VAL A 191 -14.63 4.49 -10.37
N GLY A 192 -14.42 3.47 -11.19
CA GLY A 192 -14.03 2.13 -10.78
C GLY A 192 -15.17 1.41 -10.06
N ALA A 193 -14.85 0.31 -9.42
CA ALA A 193 -15.83 -0.47 -8.68
C ALA A 193 -15.19 -1.18 -7.49
N ALA A 194 -16.02 -1.52 -6.51
CA ALA A 194 -15.64 -2.41 -5.43
C ALA A 194 -16.77 -3.41 -5.17
N SER A 195 -16.40 -4.64 -4.82
CA SER A 195 -17.34 -5.67 -4.39
C SER A 195 -17.07 -6.03 -2.95
N VAL A 196 -18.10 -6.20 -2.14
CA VAL A 196 -17.99 -6.61 -0.72
C VAL A 196 -18.74 -7.92 -0.55
N THR A 197 -18.01 -8.99 -0.24
CA THR A 197 -18.54 -10.34 -0.10
C THR A 197 -18.44 -10.82 1.33
N SER A 198 -19.54 -11.29 1.89
CA SER A 198 -19.65 -11.93 3.21
C SER A 198 -20.90 -12.82 3.28
N GLY A 199 -20.88 -13.90 4.07
CA GLY A 199 -22.03 -14.78 4.22
C GLY A 199 -22.60 -15.35 2.91
N GLY A 200 -21.76 -15.51 1.88
CA GLY A 200 -22.20 -15.97 0.55
C GLY A 200 -22.88 -14.90 -0.31
N VAL A 201 -23.01 -13.66 0.18
CA VAL A 201 -23.65 -12.55 -0.53
C VAL A 201 -22.60 -11.52 -0.94
N THR A 202 -22.76 -10.96 -2.14
CA THR A 202 -21.90 -9.89 -2.66
C THR A 202 -22.72 -8.63 -2.91
N VAL A 203 -22.22 -7.49 -2.43
CA VAL A 203 -22.74 -6.15 -2.72
C VAL A 203 -21.72 -5.43 -3.59
N GLU A 204 -22.17 -4.91 -4.74
CA GLU A 204 -21.35 -4.11 -5.65
C GLU A 204 -21.50 -2.62 -5.34
N LEU A 205 -20.37 -1.93 -5.31
CA LEU A 205 -20.27 -0.48 -5.17
C LEU A 205 -19.74 0.08 -6.50
N THR A 206 -20.57 0.82 -7.22
CA THR A 206 -20.27 1.35 -8.57
C THR A 206 -20.35 2.85 -8.67
N GLU A 207 -20.84 3.52 -7.61
CA GLU A 207 -20.96 4.98 -7.57
C GLU A 207 -20.11 5.57 -6.42
N PRO A 208 -19.57 6.78 -6.58
CA PRO A 208 -18.86 7.46 -5.51
C PRO A 208 -19.74 7.65 -4.27
N MET A 209 -19.13 7.53 -3.10
CA MET A 209 -19.79 7.69 -1.81
C MET A 209 -20.78 6.58 -1.44
N MET A 210 -20.87 5.53 -2.25
CA MET A 210 -21.60 4.32 -1.87
C MET A 210 -20.75 3.47 -0.91
N ALA A 211 -21.44 2.88 0.05
CA ALA A 211 -20.87 2.09 1.13
C ALA A 211 -21.57 0.76 1.30
N ALA A 212 -20.85 -0.19 1.88
CA ALA A 212 -21.37 -1.45 2.39
C ALA A 212 -20.85 -1.70 3.80
N PHE A 213 -21.70 -2.28 4.64
CA PHE A 213 -21.39 -2.59 6.04
C PHE A 213 -21.60 -4.06 6.33
N VAL A 214 -20.62 -4.73 6.89
CA VAL A 214 -20.69 -6.12 7.36
C VAL A 214 -20.63 -6.10 8.89
N PRO A 215 -21.74 -6.42 9.59
CA PRO A 215 -21.80 -6.23 11.03
C PRO A 215 -21.01 -7.26 11.84
N ARG A 216 -20.92 -8.51 11.36
CA ARG A 216 -20.23 -9.62 12.04
C ARG A 216 -19.98 -10.78 11.09
N GLU A 217 -19.23 -11.75 11.54
CA GLU A 217 -18.96 -12.99 10.81
C GLU A 217 -20.24 -13.69 10.37
N GLY A 218 -20.25 -14.21 9.15
CA GLY A 218 -21.37 -14.91 8.53
C GLY A 218 -22.57 -14.04 8.15
N ALA A 219 -22.58 -12.75 8.53
CA ALA A 219 -23.66 -11.85 8.12
C ALA A 219 -23.46 -11.38 6.68
N ALA A 220 -24.56 -11.27 5.93
CA ALA A 220 -24.56 -10.63 4.62
C ALA A 220 -24.19 -9.14 4.72
N PRO A 221 -23.52 -8.56 3.71
CA PRO A 221 -23.29 -7.13 3.65
C PRO A 221 -24.62 -6.36 3.56
N ILE A 222 -24.74 -5.28 4.33
CA ILE A 222 -25.83 -4.31 4.24
C ILE A 222 -25.40 -3.21 3.30
N GLY A 223 -26.14 -3.02 2.22
CA GLY A 223 -25.85 -2.01 1.18
C GLY A 223 -26.34 -2.42 -0.21
N PRO A 224 -25.97 -1.65 -1.26
CA PRO A 224 -25.23 -0.39 -1.17
C PRO A 224 -26.07 0.73 -0.55
N PHE A 225 -25.45 1.59 0.25
CA PHE A 225 -26.08 2.81 0.78
C PHE A 225 -25.12 4.01 0.64
N ARG A 226 -25.67 5.22 0.56
CA ARG A 226 -24.82 6.43 0.53
C ARG A 226 -24.38 6.75 1.95
N ILE A 227 -23.04 6.82 2.17
CA ILE A 227 -22.50 7.20 3.48
C ILE A 227 -22.91 8.63 3.83
N SER A 228 -23.26 8.86 5.09
CA SER A 228 -23.57 10.20 5.59
C SER A 228 -22.31 11.10 5.63
N ALA A 229 -22.51 12.43 5.57
CA ALA A 229 -21.38 13.36 5.70
C ALA A 229 -20.67 13.20 7.04
N ALA A 230 -21.41 12.96 8.12
CA ALA A 230 -20.86 12.71 9.46
C ALA A 230 -20.06 11.41 9.51
N GLY A 231 -20.57 10.33 8.94
CA GLY A 231 -19.87 9.05 8.85
C GLY A 231 -18.58 9.14 8.06
N LEU A 232 -18.60 9.92 6.96
CA LEU A 232 -17.41 10.15 6.16
C LEU A 232 -16.33 10.92 6.93
N VAL A 233 -16.71 11.99 7.66
CA VAL A 233 -15.77 12.73 8.51
C VAL A 233 -15.15 11.83 9.57
N LEU A 234 -15.97 11.00 10.22
CA LEU A 234 -15.48 10.04 11.22
C LEU A 234 -14.50 9.02 10.61
N LEU A 235 -14.74 8.55 9.38
CA LEU A 235 -13.84 7.64 8.69
C LEU A 235 -12.53 8.32 8.33
N GLU A 236 -12.59 9.52 7.76
CA GLU A 236 -11.41 10.30 7.40
C GLU A 236 -10.56 10.68 8.63
N ASP A 237 -11.17 11.03 9.76
CA ASP A 237 -10.46 11.30 11.01
C ASP A 237 -9.74 10.08 11.56
N GLN A 238 -10.27 8.88 11.34
CA GLN A 238 -9.59 7.63 11.70
C GLN A 238 -8.41 7.32 10.80
N ILE A 239 -8.53 7.61 9.48
CA ILE A 239 -7.45 7.39 8.50
C ILE A 239 -6.35 8.45 8.66
N PHE A 240 -6.74 9.71 8.90
CA PHE A 240 -5.86 10.87 8.98
C PHE A 240 -6.02 11.59 10.33
N PRO A 241 -5.58 10.97 11.45
CA PRO A 241 -5.78 11.51 12.79
C PRO A 241 -4.97 12.78 13.05
N VAL A 242 -3.97 13.08 12.23
CA VAL A 242 -3.16 14.29 12.31
C VAL A 242 -3.49 15.18 11.12
N ARG A 243 -4.30 16.21 11.35
CA ARG A 243 -4.51 17.28 10.37
C ARG A 243 -3.38 18.30 10.52
N VAL A 244 -2.54 18.43 9.52
CA VAL A 244 -1.59 19.55 9.47
C VAL A 244 -2.41 20.80 9.23
N SER A 245 -2.53 21.68 10.24
CA SER A 245 -3.20 22.97 10.13
C SER A 245 -2.53 23.79 9.03
N GLY A 246 -3.21 24.01 7.92
CA GLY A 246 -2.67 24.85 6.84
C GLY A 246 -3.10 24.46 5.44
N GLY A 247 -4.38 24.21 5.21
CA GLY A 247 -4.91 23.96 3.87
C GLY A 247 -5.61 22.61 3.77
N GLY A 248 -6.73 22.60 3.07
CA GLY A 248 -7.62 21.44 2.94
C GLY A 248 -6.89 20.14 2.54
N LEU A 249 -7.59 19.03 2.63
CA LEU A 249 -7.14 17.63 2.43
C LEU A 249 -6.04 17.39 1.37
N LEU A 250 -5.94 18.25 0.35
CA LEU A 250 -4.93 18.21 -0.71
C LEU A 250 -3.67 19.04 -0.39
N GLY A 251 -3.79 20.11 0.40
CA GLY A 251 -2.67 20.99 0.74
C GLY A 251 -1.68 20.37 1.72
N GLY A 252 -2.16 19.56 2.66
CA GLY A 252 -1.32 18.84 3.63
C GLY A 252 -0.50 17.72 2.99
N LEU A 253 -1.06 17.00 2.04
CA LEU A 253 -0.36 15.91 1.35
C LEU A 253 0.74 16.41 0.40
N LEU A 254 0.53 17.57 -0.24
CA LEU A 254 1.55 18.21 -1.09
C LEU A 254 2.67 18.90 -0.28
N LYS A 255 2.40 19.37 0.93
CA LYS A 255 3.42 19.96 1.82
C LYS A 255 4.23 18.92 2.59
N ALA A 256 3.69 17.72 2.81
CA ALA A 256 4.38 16.63 3.50
C ALA A 256 5.27 15.78 2.59
N LEU A 257 5.27 16.00 1.29
CA LEU A 257 6.30 15.47 0.41
C LEU A 257 7.52 16.42 0.55
N PRO A 258 8.61 16.03 1.22
CA PRO A 258 9.81 16.83 1.18
C PRO A 258 10.25 16.95 -0.28
N ALA A 259 10.35 18.19 -0.75
CA ALA A 259 11.05 18.55 -1.97
C ALA A 259 12.54 18.24 -1.77
N VAL A 260 12.91 16.97 -1.81
CA VAL A 260 14.31 16.53 -1.81
C VAL A 260 14.47 15.39 -2.80
N LEU A 261 14.58 15.78 -4.06
CA LEU A 261 15.54 15.13 -4.92
C LEU A 261 16.84 15.95 -4.79
N PRO A 262 17.96 15.38 -4.37
CA PRO A 262 19.24 16.11 -4.36
C PRO A 262 19.67 16.35 -5.80
N GLY A 263 19.79 17.61 -6.19
CA GLY A 263 20.48 17.98 -7.41
C GLY A 263 19.80 18.91 -8.41
N PHE A 264 19.03 19.92 -7.98
CA PHE A 264 18.76 21.08 -8.85
C PHE A 264 18.63 22.34 -7.98
N GLY A 265 19.78 22.92 -7.64
CA GLY A 265 19.89 24.31 -7.26
C GLY A 265 19.87 25.15 -8.53
N GLY A 266 18.86 25.99 -8.68
CA GLY A 266 18.74 26.96 -9.76
C GLY A 266 17.68 27.98 -9.39
N SER A 267 18.12 29.15 -8.90
CA SER A 267 17.32 30.36 -8.79
C SER A 267 16.85 30.77 -10.18
N GLY A 268 15.54 30.89 -10.39
CA GLY A 268 14.98 31.38 -11.62
C GLY A 268 13.46 31.34 -11.66
N ASN A 269 12.84 32.51 -11.75
CA ASN A 269 11.43 32.71 -12.04
C ASN A 269 11.07 31.98 -13.36
N GLY A 270 10.53 30.78 -13.30
CA GLY A 270 10.16 29.98 -14.46
C GLY A 270 8.98 29.05 -14.13
N LYS A 271 8.00 29.06 -15.02
CA LYS A 271 6.83 28.18 -15.02
C LYS A 271 7.25 26.71 -14.88
N PRO A 272 6.47 25.83 -14.24
CA PRO A 272 6.82 24.41 -14.08
C PRO A 272 6.97 23.75 -15.45
N GLN A 273 8.19 23.30 -15.76
CA GLN A 273 8.45 22.49 -16.94
C GLN A 273 8.09 21.03 -16.63
N VAL A 274 7.23 20.47 -17.45
CA VAL A 274 6.92 19.05 -17.47
C VAL A 274 8.13 18.31 -18.06
N PHE A 275 8.79 17.50 -17.28
CA PHE A 275 9.85 16.61 -17.76
C PHE A 275 9.24 15.51 -18.61
N VAL A 276 9.43 15.58 -19.91
CA VAL A 276 9.16 14.50 -20.87
C VAL A 276 10.50 13.77 -21.10
N PRO A 277 10.62 12.49 -20.72
CA PRO A 277 11.84 11.74 -21.01
C PRO A 277 12.02 11.58 -22.52
N PRO A 278 13.26 11.64 -23.04
CA PRO A 278 13.52 11.51 -24.47
C PRO A 278 13.10 10.10 -24.97
N VAL A 279 12.35 10.10 -26.05
CA VAL A 279 11.99 8.87 -26.79
C VAL A 279 13.29 8.30 -27.40
N PRO A 280 13.61 7.03 -27.24
CA PRO A 280 14.76 6.43 -27.91
C PRO A 280 14.55 6.46 -29.43
N VAL A 281 15.42 7.17 -30.11
CA VAL A 281 15.47 7.24 -31.58
C VAL A 281 15.86 5.86 -32.08
N GLY A 282 14.95 5.17 -32.75
CA GLY A 282 15.22 3.90 -33.45
C GLY A 282 16.29 4.10 -34.51
N ARG A 283 17.27 3.23 -34.56
CA ARG A 283 18.26 3.15 -35.64
C ARG A 283 17.56 2.96 -37.00
N PRO A 284 17.95 3.68 -38.05
CA PRO A 284 17.44 3.41 -39.38
C PRO A 284 17.92 2.05 -39.84
N SER A 285 17.00 1.20 -40.28
CA SER A 285 17.29 -0.07 -40.97
C SER A 285 17.96 0.22 -42.31
N GLY A 286 19.12 -0.37 -42.52
CA GLY A 286 19.92 -0.21 -43.72
C GLY A 286 19.21 -0.66 -44.98
N ALA A 287 19.58 -0.02 -46.05
CA ALA A 287 19.12 -0.23 -47.41
C ALA A 287 19.40 -1.64 -47.97
N PRO A 288 18.62 -2.12 -48.97
CA PRO A 288 18.84 -3.38 -49.60
C PRO A 288 20.04 -3.31 -50.58
N GLY A 289 21.00 -4.21 -50.40
CA GLY A 289 22.07 -4.47 -51.34
C GLY A 289 21.55 -5.31 -52.50
N GLN A 290 21.79 -4.78 -53.71
CA GLN A 290 21.73 -5.52 -54.98
C GLN A 290 22.84 -6.58 -55.03
N PHE A 291 22.49 -7.78 -55.35
CA PHE A 291 23.01 -8.69 -56.38
C PHE A 291 22.38 -10.04 -56.18
#